data_5db23e01a8a8f905edc872a705741e7c
#
_entry.id   5db23e01a8a8f905edc872a705741e7c
#
_cell.length_a   1.000
_cell.length_b   1.000
_cell.length_c   1.000
_cell.angle_alpha   90.00
_cell.angle_beta   90.00
_cell.angle_gamma   90.00
#
_symmetry.space_group_name_H-M   'P 1'
#
loop_
_entity.id
_entity.type
_entity.pdbx_description
1 polymer ?
#
loop_
_entity_poly.entity_id
_entity_poly.type
_entity_poly.pdbx_seq_one_letter_code
_entity_poly.pdbx_strand_id
1 'polypeptide(L)'
;MDTNIYLVLLRGINVGGKNIIKMADLKAGFEAMGFSNVVTYIQSGNVLVQSVDKDKAALITKIEKGLSKRFNFKARVVLISQKELAGIVKSAPEGFGADDEKFRYDVIFLKEPLTPKDAMKSVSVKEGVDSAYAGKQALYFSRLIAKASSSYLTRIIGLPVYQNMTIRNGFGA
;
A
#
# COMPACT_ATOMS: atom_id res chain seq x y z
N MET A 1 -22.09 -17.49 -6.62
CA MET A 1 -22.01 -16.05 -6.33
C MET A 1 -20.73 -15.50 -6.89
N ASP A 2 -20.82 -14.35 -7.52
CA ASP A 2 -19.61 -13.67 -8.00
C ASP A 2 -18.78 -13.21 -6.82
N THR A 3 -17.54 -13.63 -6.78
CA THR A 3 -16.57 -13.16 -5.79
C THR A 3 -15.72 -12.03 -6.37
N ASN A 4 -15.40 -11.06 -5.54
CA ASN A 4 -14.52 -9.96 -5.90
C ASN A 4 -13.13 -10.22 -5.31
N ILE A 5 -12.11 -9.90 -6.07
CA ILE A 5 -10.72 -10.02 -5.64
C ILE A 5 -10.27 -8.65 -5.12
N TYR A 6 -9.68 -8.65 -3.95
CA TYR A 6 -9.12 -7.45 -3.32
C TYR A 6 -7.67 -7.68 -2.92
N LEU A 7 -6.86 -6.64 -3.09
CA LEU A 7 -5.55 -6.53 -2.48
C LEU A 7 -5.70 -5.71 -1.19
N VAL A 8 -5.27 -6.29 -0.09
CA VAL A 8 -5.22 -5.62 1.21
C VAL A 8 -3.77 -5.29 1.53
N LEU A 9 -3.50 -4.01 1.72
CA LEU A 9 -2.18 -3.53 2.12
C LEU A 9 -2.22 -3.14 3.58
N LEU A 10 -1.53 -3.91 4.43
CA LEU A 10 -1.40 -3.61 5.83
C LEU A 10 -0.27 -2.62 6.04
N ARG A 11 -0.47 -1.75 7.00
CA ARG A 11 0.51 -0.77 7.38
C ARG A 11 1.13 -1.10 8.74
N GLY A 12 2.45 -0.91 8.86
CA GLY A 12 3.14 -0.96 10.14
C GLY A 12 3.28 -2.33 10.78
N ILE A 13 3.29 -3.41 9.99
CA ILE A 13 3.61 -4.74 10.46
C ILE A 13 5.02 -5.14 10.03
N ASN A 14 5.68 -5.98 10.84
CA ASN A 14 7.01 -6.53 10.56
C ASN A 14 8.07 -5.47 10.22
N VAL A 15 7.94 -4.28 10.79
CA VAL A 15 8.86 -3.16 10.57
C VAL A 15 9.56 -2.78 11.88
N GLY A 16 10.89 -2.73 11.86
CA GLY A 16 11.68 -2.32 13.01
C GLY A 16 11.48 -3.17 14.26
N GLY A 17 11.16 -4.45 14.11
CA GLY A 17 10.90 -5.36 15.22
C GLY A 17 9.56 -5.16 15.92
N LYS A 18 8.70 -4.31 15.36
CA LYS A 18 7.35 -4.03 15.91
C LYS A 18 6.28 -4.78 15.12
N ASN A 19 5.19 -5.14 15.82
CA ASN A 19 4.02 -5.79 15.23
C ASN A 19 4.41 -7.00 14.35
N ILE A 20 5.22 -7.88 14.91
CA ILE A 20 5.67 -9.09 14.21
C ILE A 20 4.50 -10.06 14.08
N ILE A 21 4.11 -10.34 12.86
CA ILE A 21 3.03 -11.26 12.50
C ILE A 21 3.57 -12.28 11.50
N LYS A 22 3.42 -13.55 11.83
CA LYS A 22 3.73 -14.62 10.87
C LYS A 22 2.70 -14.64 9.75
N MET A 23 3.14 -14.86 8.52
CA MET A 23 2.23 -14.85 7.36
C MET A 23 1.15 -15.93 7.46
N ALA A 24 1.45 -17.09 8.03
CA ALA A 24 0.47 -18.14 8.29
C ALA A 24 -0.64 -17.68 9.27
N ASP A 25 -0.27 -16.94 10.32
CA ASP A 25 -1.22 -16.40 11.29
C ASP A 25 -2.08 -15.28 10.68
N LEU A 26 -1.47 -14.46 9.82
CA LEU A 26 -2.18 -13.42 9.08
C LEU A 26 -3.22 -14.02 8.14
N LYS A 27 -2.83 -15.05 7.39
CA LYS A 27 -3.75 -15.80 6.52
C LYS A 27 -4.92 -16.38 7.32
N ALA A 28 -4.63 -17.06 8.42
CA ALA A 28 -5.66 -17.62 9.30
C ALA A 28 -6.61 -16.54 9.83
N GLY A 29 -6.09 -15.36 10.15
CA GLY A 29 -6.90 -14.21 10.58
C GLY A 29 -7.90 -13.76 9.52
N PHE A 30 -7.49 -13.68 8.27
CA PHE A 30 -8.38 -13.34 7.16
C PHE A 30 -9.42 -14.43 6.90
N GLU A 31 -9.02 -15.68 6.93
CA GLU A 31 -9.95 -16.82 6.78
C GLU A 31 -11.00 -16.84 7.88
N ALA A 32 -10.61 -16.56 9.13
CA ALA A 32 -11.53 -16.47 10.26
C ALA A 32 -12.54 -15.32 10.13
N MET A 33 -12.22 -14.28 9.36
CA MET A 33 -13.16 -13.19 9.04
C MET A 33 -14.10 -13.51 7.87
N GLY A 34 -13.99 -14.71 7.27
CA GLY A 34 -14.85 -15.16 6.19
C GLY A 34 -14.34 -14.85 4.78
N PHE A 35 -13.10 -14.43 4.63
CA PHE A 35 -12.48 -14.28 3.33
C PHE A 35 -12.04 -15.63 2.77
N SER A 36 -12.15 -15.80 1.44
CA SER A 36 -11.72 -17.01 0.75
C SER A 36 -10.49 -16.75 -0.12
N ASN A 37 -9.83 -17.84 -0.52
CA ASN A 37 -8.63 -17.80 -1.37
C ASN A 37 -7.59 -16.78 -0.91
N VAL A 38 -7.30 -16.80 0.38
CA VAL A 38 -6.36 -15.88 1.01
C VAL A 38 -4.93 -16.26 0.64
N VAL A 39 -4.21 -15.32 0.04
CA VAL A 39 -2.79 -15.48 -0.33
C VAL A 39 -2.01 -14.32 0.24
N THR A 40 -1.02 -14.60 1.08
CA THR A 40 -0.07 -13.61 1.57
C THR A 40 1.13 -13.54 0.64
N TYR A 41 1.58 -12.33 0.35
CA TYR A 41 2.73 -12.08 -0.50
C TYR A 41 3.76 -11.24 0.23
N ILE A 42 4.94 -11.78 0.43
CA ILE A 42 6.06 -11.24 1.20
C ILE A 42 5.64 -10.77 2.61
N GLN A 43 6.60 -10.55 3.51
CA GLN A 43 6.32 -10.21 4.92
C GLN A 43 5.89 -8.76 5.16
N SER A 44 5.71 -7.97 4.11
CA SER A 44 5.33 -6.56 4.22
C SER A 44 3.83 -6.31 4.38
N GLY A 45 3.02 -7.37 4.51
CA GLY A 45 1.58 -7.23 4.75
C GLY A 45 0.77 -7.01 3.48
N ASN A 46 1.12 -7.67 2.39
CA ASN A 46 0.31 -7.71 1.17
C ASN A 46 -0.51 -9.00 1.17
N VAL A 47 -1.82 -8.86 1.11
CA VAL A 47 -2.74 -10.01 1.17
C VAL A 47 -3.76 -9.91 0.05
N LEU A 48 -3.85 -10.95 -0.78
CA LEU A 48 -4.94 -11.11 -1.73
C LEU A 48 -6.05 -11.91 -1.07
N VAL A 49 -7.28 -11.44 -1.21
CA VAL A 49 -8.48 -12.08 -0.65
C VAL A 49 -9.61 -12.06 -1.66
N GLN A 50 -10.55 -12.97 -1.49
CA GLN A 50 -11.81 -12.96 -2.20
C GLN A 50 -12.97 -12.74 -1.23
N SER A 51 -13.95 -11.96 -1.66
CA SER A 51 -15.18 -11.71 -0.90
C SER A 51 -16.37 -11.57 -1.84
N VAL A 52 -17.52 -12.01 -1.39
CA VAL A 52 -18.80 -11.74 -2.08
C VAL A 52 -19.28 -10.32 -1.82
N ASP A 53 -18.77 -9.69 -0.76
CA ASP A 53 -19.13 -8.35 -0.36
C ASP A 53 -18.47 -7.31 -1.26
N LYS A 54 -19.21 -6.27 -1.61
CA LYS A 54 -18.76 -5.18 -2.49
C LYS A 54 -18.60 -3.84 -1.76
N ASP A 55 -19.07 -3.76 -0.53
CA ASP A 55 -18.96 -2.56 0.27
C ASP A 55 -17.54 -2.43 0.86
N LYS A 56 -16.70 -1.68 0.17
CA LYS A 56 -15.30 -1.47 0.59
C LYS A 56 -15.18 -0.86 1.99
N ALA A 57 -16.03 0.09 2.33
CA ALA A 57 -15.99 0.73 3.65
C ALA A 57 -16.30 -0.27 4.76
N ALA A 58 -17.30 -1.12 4.56
CA ALA A 58 -17.65 -2.19 5.49
C ALA A 58 -16.52 -3.24 5.59
N LEU A 59 -15.92 -3.62 4.45
CA LEU A 59 -14.79 -4.55 4.42
C LEU A 59 -13.58 -4.00 5.16
N ILE A 60 -13.23 -2.75 4.97
CA ILE A 60 -12.11 -2.09 5.67
C ILE A 60 -12.35 -2.12 7.17
N THR A 61 -13.54 -1.73 7.62
CA THR A 61 -13.91 -1.75 9.05
C THR A 61 -13.80 -3.14 9.64
N LYS A 62 -14.32 -4.14 8.94
CA LYS A 62 -14.26 -5.56 9.34
C LYS A 62 -12.81 -6.04 9.49
N ILE A 63 -11.97 -5.75 8.49
CA ILE A 63 -10.57 -6.15 8.48
C ILE A 63 -9.80 -5.45 9.60
N GLU A 64 -9.93 -4.13 9.72
CA GLU A 64 -9.20 -3.37 10.75
C GLU A 64 -9.58 -3.81 12.16
N LYS A 65 -10.86 -4.01 12.44
CA LYS A 65 -11.33 -4.52 13.73
C LYS A 65 -10.84 -5.95 14.02
N GLY A 66 -10.96 -6.83 13.05
CA GLY A 66 -10.56 -8.23 13.18
C GLY A 66 -9.07 -8.38 13.43
N LEU A 67 -8.23 -7.69 12.66
CA LEU A 67 -6.79 -7.72 12.83
C LEU A 67 -6.33 -7.06 14.13
N SER A 68 -6.94 -5.92 14.48
CA SER A 68 -6.60 -5.21 15.72
C SER A 68 -6.88 -6.06 16.95
N LYS A 69 -8.00 -6.76 16.96
CA LYS A 69 -8.37 -7.68 18.05
C LYS A 69 -7.46 -8.89 18.11
N ARG A 70 -7.18 -9.52 16.96
CA ARG A 70 -6.42 -10.77 16.90
C ARG A 70 -4.94 -10.59 17.24
N PHE A 71 -4.35 -9.49 16.78
CA PHE A 71 -2.90 -9.24 16.88
C PHE A 71 -2.52 -8.13 17.86
N ASN A 72 -3.49 -7.58 18.56
CA ASN A 72 -3.29 -6.55 19.59
C ASN A 72 -2.46 -5.34 19.12
N PHE A 73 -2.85 -4.74 18.00
CA PHE A 73 -2.30 -3.49 17.51
C PHE A 73 -3.37 -2.71 16.76
N LYS A 74 -3.12 -1.43 16.49
CA LYS A 74 -4.05 -0.61 15.71
C LYS A 74 -3.84 -0.87 14.22
N ALA A 75 -4.62 -1.80 13.66
CA ALA A 75 -4.55 -2.14 12.25
C ALA A 75 -5.12 -1.02 11.37
N ARG A 76 -4.39 -0.66 10.33
CA ARG A 76 -4.85 0.21 9.26
C ARG A 76 -4.53 -0.45 7.93
N VAL A 77 -5.51 -0.45 7.03
CA VAL A 77 -5.37 -1.11 5.73
C VAL A 77 -5.83 -0.20 4.61
N VAL A 78 -5.21 -0.37 3.45
CA VAL A 78 -5.72 0.12 2.17
C VAL A 78 -6.30 -1.08 1.44
N LEU A 79 -7.54 -0.98 1.00
CA LEU A 79 -8.25 -2.01 0.26
C LEU A 79 -8.40 -1.59 -1.20
N ILE A 80 -7.89 -2.42 -2.11
CA ILE A 80 -7.82 -2.12 -3.53
C ILE A 80 -8.50 -3.25 -4.29
N SER A 81 -9.51 -2.92 -5.10
CA SER A 81 -10.12 -3.91 -5.98
C SER A 81 -9.18 -4.26 -7.14
N GLN A 82 -9.41 -5.41 -7.76
CA GLN A 82 -8.65 -5.83 -8.94
C GLN A 82 -8.70 -4.76 -10.05
N LYS A 83 -9.86 -4.16 -10.27
CA LYS A 83 -10.05 -3.08 -11.26
C LYS A 83 -9.25 -1.82 -10.91
N GLU A 84 -9.27 -1.42 -9.64
CA GLU A 84 -8.49 -0.28 -9.15
C GLU A 84 -6.99 -0.52 -9.30
N LEU A 85 -6.51 -1.71 -8.96
CA LEU A 85 -5.09 -2.07 -9.11
C LEU A 85 -4.67 -2.04 -10.57
N ALA A 86 -5.47 -2.60 -11.47
CA ALA A 86 -5.21 -2.54 -12.91
C ALA A 86 -5.14 -1.09 -13.40
N GLY A 87 -6.02 -0.23 -12.91
CA GLY A 87 -6.00 1.21 -13.20
C GLY A 87 -4.75 1.91 -12.70
N ILE A 88 -4.28 1.58 -11.51
CA ILE A 88 -3.05 2.13 -10.93
C ILE A 88 -1.83 1.74 -11.79
N VAL A 89 -1.74 0.47 -12.18
CA VAL A 89 -0.66 -0.02 -13.06
C VAL A 89 -0.69 0.69 -14.42
N LYS A 90 -1.87 0.78 -15.02
CA LYS A 90 -2.05 1.40 -16.34
C LYS A 90 -1.78 2.90 -16.35
N SER A 91 -2.06 3.59 -15.24
CA SER A 91 -1.92 5.04 -15.11
C SER A 91 -0.53 5.48 -14.64
N ALA A 92 0.41 4.56 -14.47
CA ALA A 92 1.78 4.92 -14.13
C ALA A 92 2.38 5.83 -15.22
N PRO A 93 3.23 6.81 -14.84
CA PRO A 93 3.89 7.68 -15.80
C PRO A 93 4.71 6.88 -16.81
N GLU A 94 4.84 7.40 -18.02
CA GLU A 94 5.70 6.79 -19.03
C GLU A 94 7.13 6.60 -18.48
N GLY A 95 7.69 5.41 -18.68
CA GLY A 95 9.02 5.05 -18.19
C GLY A 95 9.10 4.71 -16.70
N PHE A 96 8.00 4.78 -15.95
CA PHE A 96 7.99 4.38 -14.54
C PHE A 96 8.25 2.87 -14.42
N GLY A 97 9.29 2.51 -13.66
CA GLY A 97 9.73 1.11 -13.50
C GLY A 97 10.66 0.60 -14.59
N ALA A 98 11.02 1.43 -15.59
CA ALA A 98 11.81 0.99 -16.75
C ALA A 98 13.31 0.87 -16.49
N ASP A 99 13.84 1.56 -15.48
CA ASP A 99 15.28 1.60 -15.17
C ASP A 99 15.51 1.38 -13.66
N ASP A 100 15.30 0.16 -13.23
CA ASP A 100 15.42 -0.25 -11.83
C ASP A 100 16.89 -0.39 -11.36
N GLU A 101 17.82 -0.36 -12.27
CA GLU A 101 19.25 -0.28 -11.93
C GLU A 101 19.64 1.12 -11.46
N LYS A 102 18.99 2.14 -12.01
CA LYS A 102 19.29 3.55 -11.73
C LYS A 102 18.34 4.18 -10.71
N PHE A 103 17.07 3.81 -10.74
CA PHE A 103 16.03 4.38 -9.89
C PHE A 103 15.35 3.34 -9.01
N ARG A 104 14.98 3.77 -7.83
CA ARG A 104 13.94 3.09 -7.05
C ARG A 104 12.59 3.71 -7.35
N TYR A 105 11.61 2.84 -7.48
CA TYR A 105 10.23 3.21 -7.78
C TYR A 105 9.33 2.79 -6.63
N ASP A 106 8.58 3.75 -6.12
CA ASP A 106 7.62 3.52 -5.05
C ASP A 106 6.23 3.95 -5.52
N VAL A 107 5.24 3.14 -5.22
CA VAL A 107 3.83 3.52 -5.36
C VAL A 107 3.30 3.85 -3.97
N ILE A 108 2.68 5.00 -3.84
CA ILE A 108 2.06 5.45 -2.62
C ILE A 108 0.56 5.25 -2.75
N PHE A 109 0.06 4.23 -2.09
CA PHE A 109 -1.36 3.92 -2.04
C PHE A 109 -2.02 4.77 -0.96
N LEU A 110 -3.24 5.22 -1.23
CA LEU A 110 -3.96 6.17 -0.40
C LEU A 110 -5.20 5.52 0.21
N LYS A 111 -5.39 5.74 1.51
CA LYS A 111 -6.60 5.37 2.21
C LYS A 111 -7.65 6.46 1.99
N GLU A 112 -8.82 6.06 1.48
CA GLU A 112 -9.94 7.00 1.31
C GLU A 112 -10.31 7.67 2.65
N PRO A 113 -10.67 8.95 2.67
CA PRO A 113 -10.96 9.83 1.52
C PRO A 113 -9.78 10.62 0.94
N LEU A 114 -8.55 10.31 1.34
CA LEU A 114 -7.37 11.04 0.84
C LEU A 114 -7.23 10.85 -0.68
N THR A 115 -7.24 11.96 -1.42
CA THR A 115 -7.08 11.96 -2.87
C THR A 115 -5.62 12.14 -3.27
N PRO A 116 -5.20 11.69 -4.47
CA PRO A 116 -3.85 11.95 -4.97
C PRO A 116 -3.50 13.42 -5.02
N LYS A 117 -4.45 14.28 -5.42
CA LYS A 117 -4.25 15.73 -5.47
C LYS A 117 -3.92 16.31 -4.09
N ASP A 118 -4.66 15.91 -3.08
CA ASP A 118 -4.43 16.40 -1.72
C ASP A 118 -3.18 15.80 -1.09
N ALA A 119 -2.93 14.53 -1.33
CA ALA A 119 -1.72 13.86 -0.86
C ALA A 119 -0.45 14.48 -1.44
N MET A 120 -0.49 14.88 -2.72
CA MET A 120 0.65 15.49 -3.41
C MET A 120 1.10 16.81 -2.78
N LYS A 121 0.20 17.54 -2.13
CA LYS A 121 0.52 18.77 -1.39
C LYS A 121 1.52 18.55 -0.26
N SER A 122 1.57 17.34 0.28
CA SER A 122 2.46 16.96 1.39
C SER A 122 3.74 16.27 0.93
N VAL A 123 3.88 16.01 -0.37
CA VAL A 123 5.06 15.35 -0.93
C VAL A 123 6.11 16.38 -1.29
N SER A 124 7.31 16.21 -0.78
CA SER A 124 8.48 17.00 -1.14
C SER A 124 9.41 16.20 -2.04
N VAL A 125 9.95 16.84 -3.05
CA VAL A 125 10.92 16.24 -3.97
C VAL A 125 12.24 17.00 -3.91
N LYS A 126 13.34 16.25 -3.90
CA LYS A 126 14.67 16.85 -4.02
C LYS A 126 15.06 16.93 -5.49
N GLU A 127 15.33 18.14 -5.96
CA GLU A 127 15.78 18.37 -7.34
C GLU A 127 17.01 17.53 -7.68
N GLY A 128 16.97 16.89 -8.85
CA GLY A 128 18.04 16.01 -9.33
C GLY A 128 18.12 14.65 -8.65
N VAL A 129 17.22 14.33 -7.72
CA VAL A 129 17.17 13.04 -7.01
C VAL A 129 15.79 12.40 -7.14
N ASP A 130 14.75 13.16 -6.81
CA ASP A 130 13.38 12.67 -6.70
C ASP A 130 12.50 13.15 -7.86
N SER A 131 11.53 12.33 -8.20
CA SER A 131 10.39 12.72 -9.03
C SER A 131 9.11 12.16 -8.43
N ALA A 132 8.05 12.95 -8.43
CA ALA A 132 6.75 12.53 -7.93
C ALA A 132 5.66 12.89 -8.93
N TYR A 133 4.68 12.01 -9.07
CA TYR A 133 3.58 12.16 -9.99
C TYR A 133 2.27 11.72 -9.33
N ALA A 134 1.23 12.53 -9.45
CA ALA A 134 -0.10 12.20 -8.98
C ALA A 134 -0.89 11.52 -10.08
N GLY A 135 -1.24 10.25 -9.88
CA GLY A 135 -2.14 9.52 -10.75
C GLY A 135 -3.61 9.72 -10.35
N LYS A 136 -4.50 8.88 -10.86
CA LYS A 136 -5.93 8.94 -10.53
C LYS A 136 -6.25 8.39 -9.13
N GLN A 137 -5.48 7.40 -8.66
CA GLN A 137 -5.77 6.65 -7.43
C GLN A 137 -4.56 6.46 -6.52
N ALA A 138 -3.37 6.83 -6.98
CA ALA A 138 -2.12 6.66 -6.25
C ALA A 138 -1.11 7.72 -6.65
N LEU A 139 -0.06 7.86 -5.84
CA LEU A 139 1.12 8.63 -6.20
C LEU A 139 2.23 7.70 -6.67
N TYR A 140 3.04 8.17 -7.59
CA TYR A 140 4.20 7.48 -8.12
C TYR A 140 5.44 8.29 -7.77
N PHE A 141 6.39 7.65 -7.11
CA PHE A 141 7.62 8.31 -6.65
C PHE A 141 8.83 7.56 -7.17
N SER A 142 9.78 8.27 -7.74
CA SER A 142 11.07 7.69 -8.14
C SER A 142 12.22 8.47 -7.52
N ARG A 143 13.30 7.78 -7.23
CA ARG A 143 14.52 8.39 -6.67
C ARG A 143 15.76 7.69 -7.20
N LEU A 144 16.80 8.48 -7.45
CA LEU A 144 18.10 7.95 -7.84
C LEU A 144 18.69 7.05 -6.74
N ILE A 145 19.05 5.83 -7.07
CA ILE A 145 19.67 4.88 -6.12
C ILE A 145 20.98 5.46 -5.57
N ALA A 146 21.81 6.03 -6.44
CA ALA A 146 23.09 6.60 -6.07
C ALA A 146 23.00 7.76 -5.07
N LYS A 147 21.83 8.41 -4.97
CA LYS A 147 21.57 9.55 -4.08
C LYS A 147 20.36 9.32 -3.17
N ALA A 148 19.96 8.07 -2.98
CA ALA A 148 18.74 7.72 -2.24
C ALA A 148 18.75 8.24 -0.78
N SER A 149 19.91 8.33 -0.16
CA SER A 149 20.06 8.88 1.20
C SER A 149 19.69 10.35 1.31
N SER A 150 19.74 11.10 0.21
CA SER A 150 19.37 12.52 0.17
C SER A 150 17.94 12.77 -0.30
N SER A 151 17.18 11.71 -0.64
CA SER A 151 15.79 11.80 -1.05
C SER A 151 14.90 12.41 0.04
N TYR A 152 13.89 13.15 -0.38
CA TYR A 152 12.90 13.75 0.52
C TYR A 152 11.70 12.85 0.81
N LEU A 153 11.67 11.63 0.27
CA LEU A 153 10.56 10.69 0.51
C LEU A 153 10.32 10.46 2.01
N THR A 154 11.38 10.36 2.80
CA THR A 154 11.28 10.11 4.24
C THR A 154 10.66 11.25 5.02
N ARG A 155 10.62 12.47 4.47
CA ARG A 155 10.03 13.64 5.14
C ARG A 155 8.52 13.46 5.38
N ILE A 156 7.84 12.68 4.52
CA ILE A 156 6.41 12.44 4.66
C ILE A 156 6.07 11.60 5.90
N ILE A 157 7.02 10.78 6.37
CA ILE A 157 6.82 9.87 7.50
C ILE A 157 6.44 10.62 8.78
N GLY A 158 6.98 11.83 8.97
CA GLY A 158 6.68 12.66 10.13
C GLY A 158 5.38 13.46 10.04
N LEU A 159 4.68 13.39 8.90
CA LEU A 159 3.45 14.17 8.68
C LEU A 159 2.20 13.37 9.05
N PRO A 160 1.15 14.03 9.56
CA PRO A 160 -0.11 13.33 9.90
C PRO A 160 -0.72 12.57 8.73
N VAL A 161 -0.60 13.08 7.51
CA VAL A 161 -1.14 12.47 6.28
C VAL A 161 -0.54 11.09 6.02
N TYR A 162 0.66 10.82 6.49
CA TYR A 162 1.33 9.52 6.30
C TYR A 162 0.53 8.35 6.89
N GLN A 163 -0.30 8.59 7.89
CA GLN A 163 -1.18 7.56 8.46
C GLN A 163 -2.21 7.02 7.46
N ASN A 164 -2.50 7.77 6.41
CA ASN A 164 -3.42 7.40 5.35
C ASN A 164 -2.71 7.01 4.04
N MET A 165 -1.42 6.74 4.13
CA MET A 165 -0.58 6.33 3.01
C MET A 165 0.05 4.98 3.29
N THR A 166 0.22 4.18 2.24
CA THR A 166 0.98 2.93 2.29
C THR A 166 1.93 2.91 1.12
N ILE A 167 3.21 2.93 1.41
CA ILE A 167 4.27 2.95 0.39
C ILE A 167 4.70 1.52 0.10
N ARG A 168 4.74 1.17 -1.17
CA ARG A 168 5.28 -0.11 -1.64
C ARG A 168 6.31 0.12 -2.73
N ASN A 169 7.45 -0.48 -2.52
CA ASN A 169 8.58 -0.50 -3.45
C ASN A 169 8.44 -1.72 -4.38
N GLY A 170 8.99 -1.63 -5.59
CA GLY A 170 9.12 -2.79 -6.47
C GLY A 170 8.11 -2.89 -7.59
N PHE A 171 7.78 -1.77 -8.21
CA PHE A 171 7.08 -1.76 -9.49
C PHE A 171 8.03 -2.13 -10.63
N GLY A 172 8.57 -3.32 -10.58
CA GLY A 172 9.51 -3.82 -11.57
C GLY A 172 9.79 -5.32 -11.44
N ALA A 173 9.10 -5.95 -10.52
CA ALA A 173 9.18 -7.40 -10.40
C ALA A 173 7.82 -8.05 -10.53
#